data_718a07ff61e66063de9cb3b962466db3
#
_entry.id   718a07ff61e66063de9cb3b962466db3
#
_cell.length_a   1.000
_cell.length_b   1.000
_cell.length_c   1.000
_cell.angle_alpha   90.00
_cell.angle_beta   90.00
_cell.angle_gamma   90.00
#
_symmetry.space_group_name_H-M   'P 1'
#
loop_
_entity.id
_entity.type
_entity.pdbx_description
1 polymer ?
#
loop_
_entity_poly.entity_id
_entity_poly.type
_entity_poly.pdbx_seq_one_letter_code
_entity_poly.pdbx_strand_id
1 'polypeptide(L)'
;VALEEEITANLERDYYERTTSAKGSRNGSKPRTVKIGSGDIGIKMPQVRNAEGPFHSLILPPRVTQMDEIQEIIPLLYMNGLSSRKVKKAVGKLIGQKGLSHQNVMRISGRVVEEFNVWKKRDLSALQVIYLILDGIRLGVRAGTTEKEAVLVAWAFMEDGSRELVGVSLGNRESYSAWKGFLEDLARRGMSEPMLTVIDGCPGLSKAVDEVFPESDKQRCTKHKTENVLDK
;
A
#
# COMPACT_ATOMS: atom_id res chain seq x y z
N VAL A 1 18.87 21.69 19.28
CA VAL A 1 20.18 21.73 18.60
C VAL A 1 19.96 21.76 17.10
N ALA A 2 19.54 20.69 16.44
CA ALA A 2 19.46 20.62 14.97
C ALA A 2 18.66 21.76 14.29
N LEU A 3 17.50 22.17 14.82
CA LEU A 3 16.72 23.29 14.28
C LEU A 3 17.41 24.65 14.46
N GLU A 4 18.23 24.81 15.51
CA GLU A 4 19.03 26.02 15.72
C GLU A 4 20.21 26.07 14.76
N GLU A 5 20.83 24.95 14.46
CA GLU A 5 21.89 24.85 13.45
C GLU A 5 21.31 25.16 12.05
N GLU A 6 20.13 24.62 11.74
CA GLU A 6 19.46 24.85 10.46
C GLU A 6 19.11 26.34 10.26
N ILE A 7 18.59 27.02 11.30
CA ILE A 7 18.29 28.47 11.18
C ILE A 7 19.57 29.32 11.13
N THR A 8 20.65 28.89 11.81
CA THR A 8 21.95 29.54 11.70
C THR A 8 22.48 29.48 10.28
N ALA A 9 22.44 28.30 9.65
CA ALA A 9 22.82 28.11 8.27
C ALA A 9 21.92 28.93 7.30
N ASN A 10 20.60 28.97 7.54
CA ASN A 10 19.67 29.73 6.72
C ASN A 10 19.90 31.25 6.77
N LEU A 11 20.22 31.79 7.94
CA LEU A 11 20.50 33.21 8.15
C LEU A 11 21.94 33.59 7.83
N GLU A 12 22.84 32.61 7.61
CA GLU A 12 24.28 32.82 7.45
C GLU A 12 24.88 33.67 8.60
N ARG A 13 24.42 33.43 9.85
CA ARG A 13 24.74 34.22 11.01
C ARG A 13 24.55 33.48 12.32
N ASP A 14 25.54 33.55 13.20
CA ASP A 14 25.46 33.00 14.54
C ASP A 14 24.51 33.77 15.49
N TYR A 15 24.27 33.21 16.68
CA TYR A 15 23.16 33.67 17.53
C TYR A 15 23.31 35.14 18.00
N TYR A 16 24.47 35.60 18.34
CA TYR A 16 24.74 36.99 18.80
C TYR A 16 25.57 37.79 17.81
N GLU A 17 25.89 37.24 16.66
CA GLU A 17 26.72 37.90 15.67
C GLU A 17 25.99 39.10 15.03
N ARG A 18 26.72 40.21 14.85
CA ARG A 18 26.26 41.40 14.12
C ARG A 18 27.01 41.49 12.79
N THR A 19 26.32 41.19 11.73
CA THR A 19 26.87 41.27 10.37
C THR A 19 25.90 42.03 9.47
N THR A 20 26.46 42.76 8.49
CA THR A 20 25.69 43.48 7.45
C THR A 20 25.22 42.55 6.32
N SER A 21 25.78 41.35 6.22
CA SER A 21 25.46 40.37 5.15
C SER A 21 24.40 39.34 5.57
N ALA A 22 23.80 39.48 6.77
CA ALA A 22 22.83 38.51 7.25
C ALA A 22 21.52 38.50 6.41
N LYS A 23 21.06 37.32 6.03
CA LYS A 23 19.81 37.08 5.29
C LYS A 23 18.54 37.20 6.15
N GLY A 24 18.56 38.04 7.18
CA GLY A 24 17.43 38.28 8.08
C GLY A 24 17.79 38.18 9.55
N SER A 25 16.79 38.08 10.41
CA SER A 25 17.00 38.03 11.87
C SER A 25 16.07 37.01 12.51
N ARG A 26 16.54 36.36 13.60
CA ARG A 26 15.72 35.49 14.44
C ARG A 26 14.56 36.27 15.05
N ASN A 27 13.38 35.65 15.08
CA ASN A 27 12.14 36.25 15.57
C ASN A 27 11.44 35.33 16.58
N GLY A 28 12.20 34.80 17.54
CA GLY A 28 11.71 33.88 18.53
C GLY A 28 11.33 32.51 17.94
N SER A 29 10.42 31.82 18.59
CA SER A 29 9.94 30.50 18.16
C SER A 29 8.46 30.32 18.41
N LYS A 30 7.80 29.49 17.60
CA LYS A 30 6.41 29.05 17.80
C LYS A 30 6.37 27.61 18.31
N PRO A 31 5.54 27.28 19.30
CA PRO A 31 5.35 25.91 19.73
C PRO A 31 4.68 25.10 18.62
N ARG A 32 5.18 23.90 18.39
CA ARG A 32 4.64 22.90 17.46
C ARG A 32 4.68 21.54 18.10
N THR A 33 3.59 20.78 18.02
CA THR A 33 3.55 19.40 18.49
C THR A 33 3.75 18.44 17.32
N VAL A 34 4.68 17.53 17.48
CA VAL A 34 4.92 16.43 16.54
C VAL A 34 4.65 15.11 17.24
N LYS A 35 3.98 14.20 16.56
CA LYS A 35 3.63 12.88 17.05
C LYS A 35 4.67 11.88 16.61
N ILE A 36 5.20 11.15 17.56
CA ILE A 36 6.13 10.04 17.34
C ILE A 36 5.56 8.76 17.95
N GLY A 37 6.18 7.63 17.67
CA GLY A 37 5.73 6.32 18.19
C GLY A 37 5.64 6.25 19.72
N SER A 38 6.45 7.04 20.45
CA SER A 38 6.48 7.10 21.91
C SER A 38 5.58 8.20 22.53
N GLY A 39 4.86 9.00 21.72
CA GLY A 39 3.96 10.06 22.21
C GLY A 39 4.12 11.40 21.48
N ASP A 40 3.58 12.45 22.09
CA ASP A 40 3.64 13.81 21.55
C ASP A 40 4.89 14.55 22.03
N ILE A 41 5.68 15.07 21.08
CA ILE A 41 6.83 15.93 21.41
C ILE A 41 6.52 17.37 21.05
N GLY A 42 6.62 18.25 22.06
CA GLY A 42 6.57 19.70 21.89
C GLY A 42 7.89 20.24 21.36
N ILE A 43 7.88 20.85 20.18
CA ILE A 43 9.06 21.43 19.54
C ILE A 43 8.87 22.93 19.42
N LYS A 44 9.94 23.71 19.66
CA LYS A 44 9.96 25.15 19.42
C LYS A 44 10.49 25.37 18.00
N MET A 45 9.60 25.71 17.06
CA MET A 45 9.97 26.05 15.69
C MET A 45 10.50 27.46 15.59
N PRO A 46 11.78 27.66 15.20
CA PRO A 46 12.34 28.98 15.02
C PRO A 46 11.58 29.80 13.99
N GLN A 47 11.54 31.10 14.18
CA GLN A 47 10.93 32.06 13.26
C GLN A 47 11.98 33.08 12.80
N VAL A 48 11.84 33.57 11.57
CA VAL A 48 12.68 34.63 11.01
C VAL A 48 11.85 35.87 10.69
N ARG A 49 12.51 37.02 10.65
CA ARG A 49 11.97 38.30 10.17
C ARG A 49 13.01 38.99 9.27
N ASN A 50 12.55 39.91 8.44
CA ASN A 50 13.41 40.64 7.51
C ASN A 50 14.24 39.72 6.61
N ALA A 51 13.69 38.56 6.25
CA ALA A 51 14.24 37.61 5.29
C ALA A 51 13.37 37.58 4.04
N GLU A 52 13.86 37.03 2.94
CA GLU A 52 13.13 36.93 1.67
C GLU A 52 11.85 36.06 1.76
N GLY A 53 11.68 35.32 2.84
CA GLY A 53 10.49 34.50 3.08
C GLY A 53 10.48 33.87 4.48
N PRO A 54 9.43 33.13 4.83
CA PRO A 54 9.35 32.41 6.09
C PRO A 54 10.37 31.27 6.13
N PHE A 55 10.97 31.02 7.29
CA PHE A 55 11.84 29.87 7.51
C PHE A 55 11.08 28.55 7.35
N HIS A 56 11.56 27.71 6.46
CA HIS A 56 11.06 26.36 6.24
C HIS A 56 12.15 25.35 6.60
N SER A 57 11.96 24.63 7.69
CA SER A 57 12.87 23.58 8.12
C SER A 57 12.81 22.40 7.16
N LEU A 58 13.99 21.89 6.75
CA LEU A 58 14.13 20.64 6.00
C LEU A 58 13.98 19.43 6.91
N ILE A 59 14.44 19.56 8.17
CA ILE A 59 14.33 18.49 9.18
C ILE A 59 12.87 18.28 9.59
N LEU A 60 12.10 19.38 9.69
CA LEU A 60 10.70 19.33 10.06
C LEU A 60 9.85 20.23 9.14
N PRO A 61 9.55 19.77 7.92
CA PRO A 61 8.81 20.54 6.93
C PRO A 61 7.45 21.05 7.44
N PRO A 62 6.92 22.13 6.86
CA PRO A 62 5.56 22.57 7.16
C PRO A 62 4.56 21.44 6.98
N ARG A 63 3.58 21.32 7.90
CA ARG A 63 2.50 20.32 7.88
C ARG A 63 2.89 18.88 8.26
N VAL A 64 4.16 18.55 8.47
CA VAL A 64 4.52 17.26 9.07
C VAL A 64 4.14 17.28 10.54
N THR A 65 3.08 16.59 10.89
CA THR A 65 2.57 16.48 12.27
C THR A 65 2.66 15.07 12.82
N GLN A 66 3.10 14.12 12.02
CA GLN A 66 3.26 12.70 12.37
C GLN A 66 4.55 12.16 11.76
N MET A 67 5.23 11.30 12.50
CA MET A 67 6.39 10.58 12.01
C MET A 67 5.97 9.43 11.07
N ASP A 68 6.87 9.01 10.19
CA ASP A 68 6.60 8.02 9.15
C ASP A 68 6.17 6.67 9.71
N GLU A 69 6.72 6.24 10.87
CA GLU A 69 6.34 4.97 11.50
C GLU A 69 4.84 4.88 11.80
N ILE A 70 4.21 5.99 12.20
CA ILE A 70 2.75 6.01 12.46
C ILE A 70 1.98 5.94 11.15
N GLN A 71 2.48 6.56 10.09
CA GLN A 71 1.86 6.52 8.77
C GLN A 71 1.94 5.11 8.17
N GLU A 72 2.96 4.32 8.48
CA GLU A 72 3.10 2.92 8.05
C GLU A 72 2.22 1.96 8.86
N ILE A 73 2.11 2.14 10.17
CA ILE A 73 1.31 1.26 11.04
C ILE A 73 -0.20 1.39 10.75
N ILE A 74 -0.70 2.59 10.44
CA ILE A 74 -2.13 2.82 10.20
C ILE A 74 -2.69 1.97 9.05
N PRO A 75 -2.07 1.94 7.85
CA PRO A 75 -2.52 1.08 6.76
C PRO A 75 -2.47 -0.40 7.13
N LEU A 76 -1.40 -0.85 7.79
CA LEU A 76 -1.27 -2.25 8.21
C LEU A 76 -2.42 -2.68 9.13
N LEU A 77 -2.76 -1.87 10.12
CA LEU A 77 -3.89 -2.16 11.02
C LEU A 77 -5.23 -2.18 10.27
N TYR A 78 -5.42 -1.26 9.31
CA TYR A 78 -6.62 -1.19 8.49
C TYR A 78 -6.74 -2.41 7.56
N MET A 79 -5.66 -2.82 6.90
CA MET A 79 -5.59 -4.00 6.04
C MET A 79 -5.83 -5.30 6.82
N ASN A 80 -5.42 -5.34 8.09
CA ASN A 80 -5.73 -6.46 9.00
C ASN A 80 -7.19 -6.43 9.54
N GLY A 81 -8.08 -5.68 8.89
CA GLY A 81 -9.52 -5.68 9.15
C GLY A 81 -9.98 -4.80 10.31
N LEU A 82 -9.10 -3.97 10.88
CA LEU A 82 -9.53 -3.01 11.89
C LEU A 82 -10.29 -1.86 11.21
N SER A 83 -11.52 -1.60 11.68
CA SER A 83 -12.23 -0.40 11.23
C SER A 83 -11.43 0.87 11.59
N SER A 84 -11.58 1.94 10.82
CA SER A 84 -10.91 3.22 11.07
C SER A 84 -11.11 3.76 12.50
N ARG A 85 -12.24 3.44 13.15
CA ARG A 85 -12.48 3.77 14.57
C ARG A 85 -11.62 2.91 15.51
N LYS A 86 -11.44 1.62 15.21
CA LYS A 86 -10.57 0.72 15.98
C LYS A 86 -9.10 1.07 15.78
N VAL A 87 -8.69 1.41 14.55
CA VAL A 87 -7.34 1.92 14.25
C VAL A 87 -7.08 3.20 15.04
N LYS A 88 -8.00 4.18 15.01
CA LYS A 88 -7.90 5.40 15.83
C LYS A 88 -7.70 5.08 17.31
N LYS A 89 -8.47 4.12 17.86
CA LYS A 89 -8.40 3.74 19.28
C LYS A 89 -7.07 3.05 19.61
N ALA A 90 -6.60 2.15 18.74
CA ALA A 90 -5.34 1.42 18.94
C ALA A 90 -4.13 2.36 18.87
N VAL A 91 -4.01 3.13 17.79
CA VAL A 91 -2.93 4.09 17.60
C VAL A 91 -3.01 5.22 18.63
N GLY A 92 -4.22 5.70 18.96
CA GLY A 92 -4.41 6.74 19.99
C GLY A 92 -3.94 6.34 21.38
N LYS A 93 -3.94 5.03 21.72
CA LYS A 93 -3.35 4.54 22.97
C LYS A 93 -1.81 4.55 22.94
N LEU A 94 -1.21 4.37 21.76
CA LEU A 94 0.24 4.35 21.57
C LEU A 94 0.85 5.75 21.57
N ILE A 95 0.14 6.73 20.96
CA ILE A 95 0.66 8.08 20.71
C ILE A 95 -0.04 9.19 21.51
N GLY A 96 -0.89 8.85 22.48
CA GLY A 96 -1.73 9.83 23.18
C GLY A 96 -3.02 10.15 22.41
N GLN A 97 -4.11 10.42 23.14
CA GLN A 97 -5.47 10.53 22.57
C GLN A 97 -5.73 11.73 21.66
N LYS A 98 -4.84 12.71 21.60
CA LYS A 98 -5.04 13.93 20.82
C LYS A 98 -4.38 13.82 19.46
N GLY A 99 -5.16 13.53 18.43
CA GLY A 99 -4.69 13.88 17.10
C GLY A 99 -4.86 12.91 15.96
N LEU A 100 -5.35 11.69 16.13
CA LEU A 100 -5.75 10.87 15.01
C LEU A 100 -7.25 11.01 14.77
N SER A 101 -7.64 11.69 13.69
CA SER A 101 -9.05 11.75 13.29
C SER A 101 -9.40 10.53 12.44
N HIS A 102 -10.70 10.16 12.41
CA HIS A 102 -11.19 9.14 11.48
C HIS A 102 -10.83 9.48 10.01
N GLN A 103 -10.95 10.75 9.65
CA GLN A 103 -10.59 11.23 8.31
C GLN A 103 -9.11 11.06 8.00
N ASN A 104 -8.21 11.26 8.97
CA ASN A 104 -6.78 11.04 8.81
C ASN A 104 -6.46 9.56 8.59
N VAL A 105 -7.10 8.65 9.33
CA VAL A 105 -6.96 7.21 9.12
C VAL A 105 -7.37 6.84 7.69
N MET A 106 -8.53 7.34 7.25
CA MET A 106 -9.03 7.08 5.88
C MET A 106 -8.10 7.65 4.80
N ARG A 107 -7.58 8.88 5.00
CA ARG A 107 -6.64 9.51 4.06
C ARG A 107 -5.33 8.74 3.94
N ILE A 108 -4.77 8.29 5.06
CA ILE A 108 -3.52 7.52 5.09
C ILE A 108 -3.74 6.14 4.47
N SER A 109 -4.86 5.47 4.79
CA SER A 109 -5.22 4.17 4.21
C SER A 109 -5.54 4.27 2.71
N GLY A 110 -5.98 5.44 2.22
CA GLY A 110 -6.24 5.70 0.81
C GLY A 110 -4.99 5.54 -0.06
N ARG A 111 -3.81 5.84 0.46
CA ARG A 111 -2.53 5.63 -0.25
C ARG A 111 -2.31 4.17 -0.62
N VAL A 112 -2.64 3.24 0.28
CA VAL A 112 -2.53 1.81 0.00
C VAL A 112 -3.46 1.38 -1.13
N VAL A 113 -4.66 1.97 -1.20
CA VAL A 113 -5.60 1.72 -2.31
C VAL A 113 -5.04 2.26 -3.63
N GLU A 114 -4.40 3.43 -3.61
CA GLU A 114 -3.74 4.01 -4.79
C GLU A 114 -2.56 3.15 -5.23
N GLU A 115 -1.68 2.75 -4.33
CA GLU A 115 -0.56 1.85 -4.59
C GLU A 115 -1.04 0.50 -5.14
N PHE A 116 -2.09 -0.07 -4.56
CA PHE A 116 -2.72 -1.29 -5.08
C PHE A 116 -3.27 -1.10 -6.49
N ASN A 117 -3.89 0.04 -6.78
CA ASN A 117 -4.43 0.32 -8.12
C ASN A 117 -3.31 0.51 -9.16
N VAL A 118 -2.19 1.10 -8.79
CA VAL A 118 -0.98 1.19 -9.63
C VAL A 118 -0.43 -0.20 -9.87
N TRP A 119 -0.22 -0.97 -8.80
CA TRP A 119 0.25 -2.35 -8.88
C TRP A 119 -0.65 -3.22 -9.75
N LYS A 120 -1.97 -3.12 -9.59
CA LYS A 120 -2.95 -3.90 -10.35
C LYS A 120 -2.90 -3.63 -11.86
N LYS A 121 -2.48 -2.44 -12.26
CA LYS A 121 -2.42 -2.01 -13.67
C LYS A 121 -1.01 -2.06 -14.25
N ARG A 122 -0.02 -2.53 -13.47
CA ARG A 122 1.37 -2.53 -13.92
C ARG A 122 1.56 -3.39 -15.17
N ASP A 123 2.52 -3.01 -15.98
CA ASP A 123 2.98 -3.78 -17.14
C ASP A 123 3.58 -5.13 -16.69
N LEU A 124 3.26 -6.19 -17.39
CA LEU A 124 3.73 -7.54 -17.14
C LEU A 124 4.62 -8.06 -18.30
N SER A 125 4.86 -7.26 -19.31
CA SER A 125 5.59 -7.68 -20.54
C SER A 125 7.03 -8.12 -20.28
N ALA A 126 7.65 -7.62 -19.21
CA ALA A 126 9.00 -8.00 -18.80
C ALA A 126 9.08 -9.36 -18.09
N LEU A 127 7.94 -9.94 -17.68
CA LEU A 127 7.90 -11.21 -16.95
C LEU A 127 7.95 -12.40 -17.91
N GLN A 128 8.97 -13.24 -17.76
CA GLN A 128 9.06 -14.51 -18.49
C GLN A 128 8.35 -15.62 -17.70
N VAL A 129 7.03 -15.66 -17.83
CA VAL A 129 6.17 -16.58 -17.09
C VAL A 129 6.24 -17.98 -17.70
N ILE A 130 6.67 -18.96 -16.89
CA ILE A 130 6.68 -20.38 -17.27
C ILE A 130 5.42 -21.08 -16.76
N TYR A 131 5.10 -20.88 -15.46
CA TYR A 131 3.92 -21.49 -14.86
C TYR A 131 3.00 -20.43 -14.30
N LEU A 132 1.71 -20.60 -14.52
CA LEU A 132 0.65 -19.77 -13.95
C LEU A 132 -0.23 -20.60 -13.05
N ILE A 133 -0.37 -20.23 -11.77
CA ILE A 133 -1.28 -20.86 -10.83
C ILE A 133 -2.48 -19.96 -10.63
N LEU A 134 -3.68 -20.48 -10.89
CA LEU A 134 -4.94 -19.78 -10.75
C LEU A 134 -5.76 -20.40 -9.61
N ASP A 135 -6.23 -19.56 -8.69
CA ASP A 135 -7.02 -19.99 -7.52
C ASP A 135 -8.15 -18.99 -7.23
N GLY A 136 -9.27 -19.53 -6.78
CA GLY A 136 -10.45 -18.76 -6.33
C GLY A 136 -10.61 -18.84 -4.82
N ILE A 137 -10.33 -17.74 -4.10
CA ILE A 137 -10.44 -17.67 -2.65
C ILE A 137 -11.80 -17.09 -2.27
N ARG A 138 -12.60 -17.83 -1.51
CA ARG A 138 -13.91 -17.35 -1.03
C ARG A 138 -13.77 -16.60 0.27
N LEU A 139 -13.91 -15.29 0.21
CA LEU A 139 -13.82 -14.40 1.37
C LEU A 139 -15.19 -13.82 1.73
N GLY A 140 -15.49 -13.75 3.03
CA GLY A 140 -16.61 -12.97 3.55
C GLY A 140 -16.23 -11.47 3.55
N VAL A 141 -16.39 -10.81 2.39
CA VAL A 141 -15.89 -9.44 2.19
C VAL A 141 -16.78 -8.38 2.85
N ARG A 142 -18.04 -8.68 3.11
CA ARG A 142 -18.99 -7.73 3.73
C ARG A 142 -19.50 -8.25 5.06
N ALA A 143 -19.27 -7.48 6.13
CA ALA A 143 -19.90 -7.75 7.42
C ALA A 143 -21.44 -7.64 7.29
N GLY A 144 -22.14 -8.73 7.60
CA GLY A 144 -23.61 -8.79 7.60
C GLY A 144 -24.24 -9.34 6.33
N THR A 145 -23.46 -9.78 5.32
CA THR A 145 -23.98 -10.53 4.18
C THR A 145 -23.57 -12.00 4.28
N THR A 146 -24.49 -12.91 3.93
CA THR A 146 -24.23 -14.36 3.85
C THR A 146 -23.52 -14.75 2.55
N GLU A 147 -23.41 -13.83 1.60
CA GLU A 147 -22.77 -14.07 0.31
C GLU A 147 -21.24 -13.94 0.44
N LYS A 148 -20.55 -15.00 0.09
CA LYS A 148 -19.08 -15.02 -0.04
C LYS A 148 -18.73 -14.57 -1.45
N GLU A 149 -17.96 -13.49 -1.55
CA GLU A 149 -17.38 -13.06 -2.83
C GLU A 149 -16.12 -13.89 -3.12
N ALA A 150 -15.94 -14.28 -4.38
CA ALA A 150 -14.72 -14.95 -4.80
C ALA A 150 -13.64 -13.90 -5.12
N VAL A 151 -12.44 -14.11 -4.61
CA VAL A 151 -11.25 -13.36 -5.00
C VAL A 151 -10.43 -14.23 -5.92
N LEU A 152 -10.35 -13.85 -7.19
CA LEU A 152 -9.54 -14.53 -8.19
C LEU A 152 -8.09 -14.09 -8.04
N VAL A 153 -7.18 -15.06 -8.02
CA VAL A 153 -5.76 -14.84 -7.76
C VAL A 153 -4.94 -15.53 -8.83
N ALA A 154 -3.89 -14.87 -9.33
CA ALA A 154 -2.93 -15.43 -10.27
C ALA A 154 -1.49 -15.26 -9.76
N TRP A 155 -0.80 -16.38 -9.58
CA TRP A 155 0.63 -16.46 -9.27
C TRP A 155 1.40 -16.90 -10.49
N ALA A 156 2.39 -16.12 -10.89
CA ALA A 156 3.33 -16.45 -11.93
C ALA A 156 4.64 -17.00 -11.33
N PHE A 157 5.21 -18.00 -11.98
CA PHE A 157 6.52 -18.55 -11.69
C PHE A 157 7.38 -18.36 -12.93
N MET A 158 8.51 -17.71 -12.77
CA MET A 158 9.43 -17.35 -13.82
C MET A 158 10.52 -18.41 -14.01
N GLU A 159 11.26 -18.29 -15.11
CA GLU A 159 12.35 -19.21 -15.47
C GLU A 159 13.47 -19.23 -14.42
N ASP A 160 13.74 -18.11 -13.77
CA ASP A 160 14.75 -17.98 -12.71
C ASP A 160 14.32 -18.62 -11.36
N GLY A 161 13.13 -19.23 -11.31
CA GLY A 161 12.54 -19.82 -10.11
C GLY A 161 11.86 -18.81 -9.17
N SER A 162 11.87 -17.53 -9.50
CA SER A 162 11.13 -16.51 -8.75
C SER A 162 9.61 -16.67 -8.95
N ARG A 163 8.86 -16.17 -8.00
CA ARG A 163 7.38 -16.17 -8.05
C ARG A 163 6.84 -14.80 -7.77
N GLU A 164 5.80 -14.41 -8.49
CA GLU A 164 5.17 -13.12 -8.31
C GLU A 164 3.64 -13.22 -8.38
N LEU A 165 2.96 -12.45 -7.53
CA LEU A 165 1.52 -12.24 -7.64
C LEU A 165 1.26 -11.27 -8.80
N VAL A 166 0.69 -11.77 -9.91
CA VAL A 166 0.49 -10.97 -11.12
C VAL A 166 -0.93 -10.41 -11.25
N GLY A 167 -1.88 -11.00 -10.53
CA GLY A 167 -3.27 -10.52 -10.57
C GLY A 167 -4.07 -10.86 -9.34
N VAL A 168 -4.97 -9.94 -8.98
CA VAL A 168 -6.04 -10.11 -7.99
C VAL A 168 -7.28 -9.41 -8.51
N SER A 169 -8.42 -10.09 -8.53
CA SER A 169 -9.70 -9.52 -8.93
C SER A 169 -10.82 -9.99 -8.03
N LEU A 170 -11.76 -9.09 -7.70
CA LEU A 170 -13.00 -9.47 -7.07
C LEU A 170 -13.94 -10.01 -8.15
N GLY A 171 -14.40 -11.24 -7.97
CA GLY A 171 -15.42 -11.84 -8.80
C GLY A 171 -16.66 -12.13 -7.97
N ASN A 172 -17.85 -11.83 -8.50
CA ASN A 172 -19.09 -12.18 -7.80
C ASN A 172 -19.26 -13.71 -7.64
N ARG A 173 -18.66 -14.48 -8.53
CA ARG A 173 -18.58 -15.96 -8.52
C ARG A 173 -17.37 -16.40 -9.32
N GLU A 174 -16.89 -17.63 -9.09
CA GLU A 174 -15.90 -18.32 -9.93
C GLU A 174 -16.56 -18.76 -11.27
N SER A 175 -17.05 -17.79 -12.04
CA SER A 175 -17.72 -18.05 -13.31
C SER A 175 -16.74 -17.99 -14.48
N TYR A 176 -17.07 -18.65 -15.58
CA TYR A 176 -16.31 -18.55 -16.82
C TYR A 176 -16.04 -17.10 -17.24
N SER A 177 -17.07 -16.23 -17.21
CA SER A 177 -16.92 -14.84 -17.62
C SER A 177 -16.00 -14.04 -16.70
N ALA A 178 -16.01 -14.31 -15.39
CA ALA A 178 -15.12 -13.67 -14.43
C ALA A 178 -13.67 -14.10 -14.66
N TRP A 179 -13.42 -15.40 -14.84
CA TRP A 179 -12.11 -15.93 -15.17
C TRP A 179 -11.58 -15.42 -16.51
N LYS A 180 -12.43 -15.45 -17.56
CA LYS A 180 -12.05 -14.94 -18.88
C LYS A 180 -11.63 -13.47 -18.81
N GLY A 181 -12.43 -12.59 -18.23
CA GLY A 181 -12.09 -11.18 -18.08
C GLY A 181 -10.83 -10.95 -17.23
N PHE A 182 -10.59 -11.79 -16.24
CA PHE A 182 -9.37 -11.75 -15.43
C PHE A 182 -8.12 -12.14 -16.23
N LEU A 183 -8.18 -13.21 -17.02
CA LEU A 183 -7.08 -13.65 -17.86
C LEU A 183 -6.83 -12.68 -19.03
N GLU A 184 -7.86 -12.15 -19.65
CA GLU A 184 -7.77 -11.10 -20.67
C GLU A 184 -7.09 -9.82 -20.12
N ASP A 185 -7.30 -9.49 -18.83
CA ASP A 185 -6.60 -8.39 -18.19
C ASP A 185 -5.10 -8.66 -18.05
N LEU A 186 -4.71 -9.88 -17.66
CA LEU A 186 -3.30 -10.28 -17.59
C LEU A 186 -2.63 -10.19 -18.96
N ALA A 187 -3.26 -10.74 -20.00
CA ALA A 187 -2.75 -10.69 -21.38
C ALA A 187 -2.64 -9.23 -21.89
N ARG A 188 -3.65 -8.39 -21.65
CA ARG A 188 -3.65 -6.98 -22.04
C ARG A 188 -2.55 -6.17 -21.36
N ARG A 189 -2.15 -6.55 -20.15
CA ARG A 189 -0.99 -5.96 -19.45
C ARG A 189 0.35 -6.51 -19.91
N GLY A 190 0.37 -7.28 -21.01
CA GLY A 190 1.58 -7.77 -21.67
C GLY A 190 2.10 -9.11 -21.16
N MET A 191 1.35 -9.82 -20.28
CA MET A 191 1.80 -11.14 -19.84
C MET A 191 1.84 -12.11 -21.00
N SER A 192 2.99 -12.73 -21.21
CA SER A 192 3.15 -13.81 -22.19
C SER A 192 2.34 -15.04 -21.79
N GLU A 193 1.92 -15.82 -22.79
CA GLU A 193 1.24 -17.08 -22.56
C GLU A 193 2.14 -18.05 -21.77
N PRO A 194 1.66 -18.58 -20.63
CA PRO A 194 2.46 -19.50 -19.82
C PRO A 194 2.54 -20.88 -20.48
N MET A 195 3.68 -21.59 -20.33
CA MET A 195 3.82 -22.96 -20.79
C MET A 195 2.80 -23.89 -20.09
N LEU A 196 2.56 -23.69 -18.80
CA LEU A 196 1.64 -24.52 -18.01
C LEU A 196 0.77 -23.67 -17.08
N THR A 197 -0.54 -23.90 -17.13
CA THR A 197 -1.49 -23.29 -16.21
C THR A 197 -2.05 -24.32 -15.24
N VAL A 198 -1.90 -24.07 -13.93
CA VAL A 198 -2.43 -24.91 -12.86
C VAL A 198 -3.77 -24.37 -12.39
N ILE A 199 -4.82 -25.22 -12.42
CA ILE A 199 -6.21 -24.85 -12.10
C ILE A 199 -6.84 -25.80 -11.08
N ASP A 200 -7.88 -25.39 -10.39
CA ASP A 200 -8.62 -26.18 -9.40
C ASP A 200 -9.51 -27.28 -10.00
N GLY A 201 -9.73 -27.26 -11.31
CA GLY A 201 -10.61 -28.17 -12.05
C GLY A 201 -12.03 -27.61 -12.25
N CYS A 202 -12.29 -26.34 -11.97
CA CYS A 202 -13.53 -25.66 -12.34
C CYS A 202 -13.67 -25.62 -13.88
N PRO A 203 -14.78 -26.13 -14.45
CA PRO A 203 -14.96 -26.16 -15.91
C PRO A 203 -14.96 -24.76 -16.54
N GLY A 204 -15.48 -23.74 -15.84
CA GLY A 204 -15.48 -22.37 -16.29
C GLY A 204 -14.07 -21.77 -16.40
N LEU A 205 -13.19 -22.10 -15.44
CA LEU A 205 -11.78 -21.69 -15.47
C LEU A 205 -11.04 -22.41 -16.60
N SER A 206 -11.23 -23.73 -16.72
CA SER A 206 -10.61 -24.51 -17.81
C SER A 206 -10.93 -23.94 -19.18
N LYS A 207 -12.22 -23.63 -19.44
CA LYS A 207 -12.65 -23.02 -20.69
C LYS A 207 -12.07 -21.62 -20.90
N ALA A 208 -11.95 -20.81 -19.86
CA ALA A 208 -11.37 -19.47 -19.94
C ALA A 208 -9.88 -19.54 -20.32
N VAL A 209 -9.14 -20.51 -19.76
CA VAL A 209 -7.72 -20.75 -20.13
C VAL A 209 -7.61 -21.16 -21.61
N ASP A 210 -8.44 -22.10 -22.10
CA ASP A 210 -8.42 -22.52 -23.50
C ASP A 210 -8.66 -21.36 -24.50
N GLU A 211 -9.45 -20.37 -24.09
CA GLU A 211 -9.73 -19.23 -24.97
C GLU A 211 -8.69 -18.11 -24.92
N VAL A 212 -8.07 -17.88 -23.76
CA VAL A 212 -7.11 -16.76 -23.60
C VAL A 212 -5.67 -17.21 -23.76
N PHE A 213 -5.34 -18.43 -23.36
CA PHE A 213 -4.04 -19.04 -23.45
C PHE A 213 -4.14 -20.43 -24.13
N PRO A 214 -4.42 -20.48 -25.43
CA PRO A 214 -4.70 -21.73 -26.14
C PRO A 214 -3.51 -22.69 -26.25
N GLU A 215 -2.29 -22.19 -26.19
CA GLU A 215 -1.06 -23.00 -26.26
C GLU A 215 -0.57 -23.46 -24.87
N SER A 216 -1.22 -22.96 -23.78
CA SER A 216 -0.84 -23.33 -22.44
C SER A 216 -1.36 -24.71 -22.05
N ASP A 217 -0.46 -25.62 -21.69
CA ASP A 217 -0.85 -26.89 -21.07
C ASP A 217 -1.62 -26.66 -19.76
N LYS A 218 -2.53 -27.56 -19.42
CA LYS A 218 -3.32 -27.46 -18.18
C LYS A 218 -3.00 -28.59 -17.22
N GLN A 219 -2.70 -28.23 -15.97
CA GLN A 219 -2.53 -29.16 -14.86
C GLN A 219 -3.59 -28.92 -13.78
N ARG A 220 -4.28 -29.98 -13.39
CA ARG A 220 -5.18 -29.87 -12.24
C ARG A 220 -4.38 -29.79 -10.93
N CYS A 221 -4.70 -28.83 -10.08
CA CYS A 221 -4.10 -28.65 -8.76
C CYS A 221 -4.20 -29.94 -7.94
N THR A 222 -3.06 -30.48 -7.54
CA THR A 222 -3.00 -31.74 -6.78
C THR A 222 -3.65 -31.62 -5.39
N LYS A 223 -3.52 -30.46 -4.73
CA LYS A 223 -4.18 -30.17 -3.45
C LYS A 223 -5.69 -30.29 -3.56
N HIS A 224 -6.32 -29.56 -4.48
CA HIS A 224 -7.77 -29.62 -4.69
C HIS A 224 -8.24 -30.99 -5.15
N LYS A 225 -7.42 -31.71 -5.92
CA LYS A 225 -7.74 -33.09 -6.31
C LYS A 225 -7.76 -34.02 -5.09
N THR A 226 -6.80 -33.89 -4.19
CA THR A 226 -6.69 -34.68 -2.96
C THR A 226 -7.85 -34.37 -2.01
N GLU A 227 -8.15 -33.09 -1.78
CA GLU A 227 -9.29 -32.66 -0.95
C GLU A 227 -10.61 -33.24 -1.50
N ASN A 228 -10.86 -33.16 -2.82
CA ASN A 228 -12.06 -33.73 -3.46
C ASN A 228 -12.16 -35.28 -3.37
N VAL A 229 -11.07 -35.98 -3.09
CA VAL A 229 -11.07 -37.44 -2.87
C VAL A 229 -11.34 -37.76 -1.41
N LEU A 230 -10.81 -36.95 -0.49
CA LEU A 230 -10.96 -37.15 0.97
C LEU A 230 -12.36 -36.73 1.48
N ASP A 231 -13.02 -35.81 0.80
CA ASP A 231 -14.37 -35.32 1.15
C ASP A 231 -15.50 -36.21 0.61
N LYS A 232 -15.19 -37.38 -0.02
CA LYS A 232 -16.12 -38.42 -0.46
C LYS A 232 -16.20 -39.56 0.51
#